data_e31feae8dd55d587479f411521030956
#
_entry.id   e31feae8dd55d587479f411521030956
#
_cell.length_a   1.000
_cell.length_b   1.000
_cell.length_c   1.000
_cell.angle_alpha   90.00
_cell.angle_beta   90.00
_cell.angle_gamma   90.00
#
_symmetry.space_group_name_H-M   'P 1'
#
loop_
_entity.id
_entity.type
_entity.pdbx_description
1 polymer ?
#
loop_
_entity_poly.entity_id
_entity_poly.type
_entity_poly.pdbx_seq_one_letter_code
_entity_poly.pdbx_strand_id
1 'polypeptide(L)'
;WLNVPELVLGAKEVFEYPMVDRDPLDRWTHGRVTLVGDAAHAAYPVGSNGAGQAIVDARKLGRAFLDHGVTPDALHAYEAEMRPATTKVVLTNRTAGPDAILDVIEERCGGQFDNIEDVISREELADHANRYKAIAGFAVDALNAAPAIIPEDARV
;
A
#
# COMPACT_ATOMS: atom_id res chain seq x y z
N TRP A 1 -18.63 -20.43 1.98
CA TRP A 1 -17.99 -21.39 1.06
C TRP A 1 -16.64 -21.91 1.60
N LEU A 2 -15.99 -21.18 2.49
CA LEU A 2 -14.73 -21.56 3.12
C LEU A 2 -14.96 -21.93 4.59
N ASN A 3 -14.61 -23.16 4.97
CA ASN A 3 -14.60 -23.58 6.37
C ASN A 3 -13.24 -23.23 6.99
N VAL A 4 -13.14 -22.03 7.56
CA VAL A 4 -11.89 -21.52 8.16
C VAL A 4 -11.40 -22.39 9.34
N PRO A 5 -12.26 -22.85 10.28
CA PRO A 5 -11.83 -23.76 11.33
C PRO A 5 -11.19 -25.04 10.79
N GLU A 6 -11.80 -25.66 9.79
CA GLU A 6 -11.24 -26.88 9.18
C GLU A 6 -9.90 -26.62 8.48
N LEU A 7 -9.77 -25.46 7.79
CA LEU A 7 -8.53 -25.05 7.16
C LEU A 7 -7.38 -24.92 8.19
N VAL A 8 -7.65 -24.23 9.30
CA VAL A 8 -6.65 -24.03 10.37
C VAL A 8 -6.30 -25.35 11.04
N LEU A 9 -7.27 -26.18 11.38
CA LEU A 9 -7.05 -27.48 12.04
C LEU A 9 -6.39 -28.49 11.11
N GLY A 10 -6.55 -28.38 9.80
CA GLY A 10 -5.93 -29.24 8.80
C GLY A 10 -4.50 -28.85 8.44
N ALA A 11 -4.02 -27.69 8.87
CA ALA A 11 -2.66 -27.25 8.61
C ALA A 11 -1.66 -28.06 9.45
N LYS A 12 -0.50 -28.43 8.87
CA LYS A 12 0.57 -29.11 9.61
C LYS A 12 1.19 -28.21 10.67
N GLU A 13 1.33 -26.94 10.35
CA GLU A 13 1.89 -25.88 11.21
C GLU A 13 1.13 -24.60 10.95
N VAL A 14 0.86 -23.84 11.99
CA VAL A 14 0.25 -22.51 11.94
C VAL A 14 1.26 -21.54 12.53
N PHE A 15 1.61 -20.51 11.77
CA PHE A 15 2.56 -19.49 12.18
C PHE A 15 1.82 -18.19 12.45
N GLU A 16 2.15 -17.56 13.56
CA GLU A 16 1.72 -16.20 13.88
C GLU A 16 2.90 -15.26 13.67
N TYR A 17 2.69 -14.23 12.84
CA TYR A 17 3.68 -13.20 12.58
C TYR A 17 3.20 -11.88 13.17
N PRO A 18 4.07 -11.14 13.89
CA PRO A 18 3.69 -9.82 14.37
C PRO A 18 3.45 -8.87 13.19
N MET A 19 2.38 -8.10 13.30
CA MET A 19 2.11 -6.98 12.40
C MET A 19 3.06 -5.84 12.77
N VAL A 20 4.06 -5.61 11.95
CA VAL A 20 5.07 -4.58 12.19
C VAL A 20 5.17 -3.63 11.00
N ASP A 21 5.40 -2.37 11.30
CA ASP A 21 5.79 -1.36 10.34
C ASP A 21 6.97 -0.53 10.91
N ARG A 22 7.33 0.52 10.22
CA ARG A 22 8.35 1.46 10.68
C ARG A 22 7.85 2.88 10.53
N ASP A 23 8.24 3.75 11.47
CA ASP A 23 8.00 5.17 11.33
C ASP A 23 8.63 5.71 10.04
N PRO A 24 7.91 6.59 9.32
CA PRO A 24 8.44 7.21 8.13
C PRO A 24 9.80 7.86 8.37
N LEU A 25 10.75 7.58 7.49
CA LEU A 25 12.10 8.16 7.57
C LEU A 25 12.09 9.59 7.06
N ASP A 26 12.88 10.46 7.72
CA ASP A 26 13.05 11.85 7.30
C ASP A 26 13.83 11.96 5.98
N ARG A 27 14.66 10.96 5.68
CA ARG A 27 15.50 10.94 4.48
C ARG A 27 15.78 9.50 4.02
N TRP A 28 15.77 9.30 2.69
CA TRP A 28 16.08 8.03 2.04
C TRP A 28 17.44 8.03 1.33
N THR A 29 17.88 9.20 0.83
CA THR A 29 19.07 9.33 0.00
C THR A 29 20.26 9.82 0.80
N HIS A 30 21.37 9.11 0.69
CA HIS A 30 22.64 9.39 1.35
C HIS A 30 23.79 9.32 0.32
N GLY A 31 24.11 10.43 -0.30
CA GLY A 31 25.11 10.51 -1.35
C GLY A 31 24.69 9.70 -2.59
N ARG A 32 25.33 8.58 -2.85
CA ARG A 32 25.06 7.70 -3.99
C ARG A 32 24.19 6.49 -3.65
N VAL A 33 23.56 6.47 -2.48
CA VAL A 33 22.69 5.39 -2.01
C VAL A 33 21.31 5.96 -1.74
N THR A 34 20.27 5.27 -2.16
CA THR A 34 18.87 5.56 -1.78
C THR A 34 18.16 4.29 -1.36
N LEU A 35 17.10 4.43 -0.58
CA LEU A 35 16.24 3.34 -0.13
C LEU A 35 15.04 3.18 -1.07
N VAL A 36 14.58 1.94 -1.24
CA VAL A 36 13.37 1.58 -2.00
C VAL A 36 12.60 0.50 -1.28
N GLY A 37 11.29 0.37 -1.55
CA GLY A 37 10.45 -0.66 -0.99
C GLY A 37 10.43 -0.65 0.54
N ASP A 38 10.41 -1.83 1.18
CA ASP A 38 10.35 -1.97 2.63
C ASP A 38 11.53 -1.32 3.36
N ALA A 39 12.69 -1.19 2.70
CA ALA A 39 13.82 -0.46 3.27
C ALA A 39 13.51 1.03 3.46
N ALA A 40 12.65 1.61 2.63
CA ALA A 40 12.23 3.00 2.68
C ALA A 40 10.92 3.20 3.48
N HIS A 41 9.93 2.32 3.29
CA HIS A 41 8.56 2.53 3.75
C HIS A 41 7.84 1.24 4.15
N ALA A 42 8.45 0.41 5.01
CA ALA A 42 7.77 -0.77 5.57
C ALA A 42 6.43 -0.36 6.20
N ALA A 43 5.35 -0.97 5.75
CA ALA A 43 3.98 -0.69 6.17
C ALA A 43 3.29 -1.96 6.65
N TYR A 44 2.23 -1.81 7.46
CA TYR A 44 1.34 -2.93 7.75
C TYR A 44 0.77 -3.52 6.46
N PRO A 45 0.68 -4.85 6.35
CA PRO A 45 0.21 -5.53 5.13
C PRO A 45 -1.31 -5.42 4.89
N VAL A 46 -2.02 -4.64 5.69
CA VAL A 46 -3.49 -4.51 5.67
C VAL A 46 -4.06 -4.04 4.33
N GLY A 47 -3.33 -3.24 3.57
CA GLY A 47 -3.76 -2.78 2.25
C GLY A 47 -3.23 -3.61 1.08
N SER A 48 -2.44 -4.66 1.33
CA SER A 48 -1.78 -5.49 0.31
C SER A 48 -1.01 -4.67 -0.74
N ASN A 49 -0.51 -3.49 -0.39
CA ASN A 49 0.05 -2.52 -1.33
C ASN A 49 1.59 -2.38 -1.27
N GLY A 50 2.26 -3.05 -0.33
CA GLY A 50 3.72 -2.94 -0.16
C GLY A 50 4.48 -3.31 -1.43
N ALA A 51 4.21 -4.46 -2.02
CA ALA A 51 4.83 -4.89 -3.29
C ALA A 51 4.49 -3.94 -4.45
N GLY A 52 3.24 -3.46 -4.53
CA GLY A 52 2.82 -2.48 -5.52
C GLY A 52 3.60 -1.17 -5.41
N GLN A 53 3.76 -0.64 -4.20
CA GLN A 53 4.57 0.56 -3.95
C GLN A 53 6.04 0.35 -4.32
N ALA A 54 6.64 -0.79 -4.00
CA ALA A 54 8.02 -1.11 -4.38
C ALA A 54 8.21 -1.16 -5.91
N ILE A 55 7.22 -1.65 -6.66
CA ILE A 55 7.23 -1.63 -8.13
C ILE A 55 7.15 -0.18 -8.64
N VAL A 56 6.31 0.65 -8.03
CA VAL A 56 6.21 2.09 -8.36
C VAL A 56 7.53 2.80 -8.06
N ASP A 57 8.17 2.51 -6.92
CA ASP A 57 9.50 3.03 -6.58
C ASP A 57 10.52 2.76 -7.70
N ALA A 58 10.61 1.50 -8.13
CA ALA A 58 11.55 1.12 -9.19
C ALA A 58 11.30 1.89 -10.49
N ARG A 59 10.02 2.08 -10.86
CA ARG A 59 9.64 2.84 -12.05
C ARG A 59 9.91 4.34 -11.92
N LYS A 60 9.65 4.92 -10.74
CA LYS A 60 9.93 6.34 -10.47
C LYS A 60 11.41 6.62 -10.38
N LEU A 61 12.19 5.73 -9.80
CA LEU A 61 13.64 5.82 -9.80
C LEU A 61 14.20 5.73 -11.23
N GLY A 62 13.69 4.79 -12.05
CA GLY A 62 14.04 4.70 -13.46
C GLY A 62 13.68 5.97 -14.22
N ARG A 63 12.52 6.57 -13.96
CA ARG A 63 12.15 7.87 -14.55
C ARG A 63 13.10 8.98 -14.11
N ALA A 64 13.47 9.05 -12.85
CA ALA A 64 14.43 10.04 -12.35
C ALA A 64 15.81 9.91 -13.03
N PHE A 65 16.24 8.68 -13.31
CA PHE A 65 17.48 8.47 -14.08
C PHE A 65 17.37 8.93 -15.53
N LEU A 66 16.22 8.80 -16.17
CA LEU A 66 15.99 9.34 -17.52
C LEU A 66 16.06 10.87 -17.54
N ASP A 67 15.49 11.51 -16.51
CA ASP A 67 15.37 12.98 -16.45
C ASP A 67 16.67 13.68 -15.97
N HIS A 68 17.46 13.04 -15.08
CA HIS A 68 18.61 13.63 -14.40
C HIS A 68 19.93 12.87 -14.63
N GLY A 69 19.91 11.80 -15.44
CA GLY A 69 21.06 10.89 -15.57
C GLY A 69 21.29 10.04 -14.31
N VAL A 70 22.27 9.15 -14.35
CA VAL A 70 22.64 8.28 -13.20
C VAL A 70 23.49 9.07 -12.21
N THR A 71 22.85 9.97 -11.48
CA THR A 71 23.48 10.95 -10.58
C THR A 71 22.81 10.96 -9.21
N PRO A 72 23.42 11.53 -8.16
CA PRO A 72 22.76 11.76 -6.89
C PRO A 72 21.50 12.64 -6.99
N ASP A 73 21.42 13.54 -7.96
CA ASP A 73 20.26 14.41 -8.17
C ASP A 73 19.02 13.60 -8.57
N ALA A 74 19.20 12.55 -9.38
CA ALA A 74 18.11 11.62 -9.68
C ALA A 74 17.58 10.92 -8.42
N LEU A 75 18.47 10.53 -7.49
CA LEU A 75 18.08 9.89 -6.23
C LEU A 75 17.28 10.85 -5.34
N HIS A 76 17.70 12.11 -5.28
CA HIS A 76 16.97 13.15 -4.55
C HIS A 76 15.62 13.49 -5.18
N ALA A 77 15.54 13.53 -6.52
CA ALA A 77 14.28 13.76 -7.24
C ALA A 77 13.28 12.60 -6.98
N TYR A 78 13.75 11.36 -7.04
CA TYR A 78 12.95 10.19 -6.68
C TYR A 78 12.43 10.27 -5.24
N GLU A 79 13.31 10.55 -4.26
CA GLU A 79 12.93 10.67 -2.85
C GLU A 79 11.91 11.79 -2.64
N ALA A 80 12.10 12.95 -3.25
CA ALA A 80 11.22 14.10 -3.11
C ALA A 80 9.78 13.79 -3.59
N GLU A 81 9.64 12.95 -4.60
CA GLU A 81 8.34 12.52 -5.11
C GLU A 81 7.73 11.39 -4.26
N MET A 82 8.51 10.34 -3.99
CA MET A 82 7.96 9.11 -3.42
C MET A 82 7.81 9.14 -1.90
N ARG A 83 8.72 9.77 -1.17
CA ARG A 83 8.70 9.78 0.29
C ARG A 83 7.41 10.38 0.87
N PRO A 84 6.89 11.55 0.43
CA PRO A 84 5.62 12.07 0.96
C PRO A 84 4.43 11.17 0.63
N ALA A 85 4.38 10.59 -0.57
CA ALA A 85 3.29 9.73 -1.00
C ALA A 85 3.21 8.44 -0.17
N THR A 86 4.33 7.74 -0.02
CA THR A 86 4.40 6.49 0.75
C THR A 86 4.27 6.73 2.26
N THR A 87 4.79 7.85 2.79
CA THR A 87 4.54 8.27 4.18
C THR A 87 3.04 8.33 4.48
N LYS A 88 2.27 8.94 3.57
CA LYS A 88 0.81 9.01 3.72
C LYS A 88 0.17 7.62 3.76
N VAL A 89 0.62 6.69 2.93
CA VAL A 89 0.13 5.30 2.92
C VAL A 89 0.45 4.60 4.24
N VAL A 90 1.70 4.66 4.71
CA VAL A 90 2.13 4.05 5.98
C VAL A 90 1.27 4.56 7.15
N LEU A 91 1.10 5.88 7.27
CA LEU A 91 0.31 6.47 8.35
C LEU A 91 -1.18 6.14 8.24
N THR A 92 -1.73 6.07 7.02
CA THR A 92 -3.13 5.68 6.80
C THR A 92 -3.37 4.23 7.19
N ASN A 93 -2.45 3.32 6.90
CA ASN A 93 -2.57 1.91 7.27
C ASN A 93 -2.64 1.70 8.80
N ARG A 94 -2.13 2.64 9.59
CA ARG A 94 -2.20 2.57 11.06
C ARG A 94 -3.56 2.97 11.64
N THR A 95 -4.35 3.75 10.91
CA THR A 95 -5.56 4.39 11.46
C THR A 95 -6.82 4.17 10.63
N ALA A 96 -6.69 4.01 9.35
CA ALA A 96 -7.80 3.93 8.39
C ALA A 96 -7.49 3.00 7.22
N GLY A 97 -6.85 1.88 7.50
CA GLY A 97 -6.64 0.80 6.54
C GLY A 97 -7.96 0.18 6.07
N PRO A 98 -7.94 -0.67 5.05
CA PRO A 98 -9.15 -1.34 4.57
C PRO A 98 -9.79 -2.26 5.62
N ASP A 99 -9.05 -2.66 6.63
CA ASP A 99 -9.47 -3.46 7.78
C ASP A 99 -10.26 -2.67 8.84
N ALA A 100 -10.22 -1.34 8.82
CA ALA A 100 -11.01 -0.49 9.72
C ALA A 100 -12.53 -0.71 9.58
N ILE A 101 -12.99 -1.36 8.50
CA ILE A 101 -14.37 -1.80 8.35
C ILE A 101 -14.77 -2.85 9.40
N LEU A 102 -13.82 -3.62 9.92
CA LEU A 102 -14.06 -4.62 10.96
C LEU A 102 -14.49 -3.97 12.27
N ASP A 103 -13.90 -2.82 12.60
CA ASP A 103 -14.29 -2.05 13.79
C ASP A 103 -15.72 -1.56 13.68
N VAL A 104 -16.16 -1.12 12.50
CA VAL A 104 -17.55 -0.72 12.24
C VAL A 104 -18.52 -1.88 12.42
N ILE A 105 -18.16 -3.08 11.96
CA ILE A 105 -18.97 -4.29 12.12
C ILE A 105 -19.03 -4.69 13.58
N GLU A 106 -17.91 -4.66 14.29
CA GLU A 106 -17.84 -4.95 15.72
C GLU A 106 -18.73 -3.98 16.53
N GLU A 107 -18.66 -2.69 16.27
CA GLU A 107 -19.49 -1.67 16.92
C GLU A 107 -20.99 -1.86 16.67
N ARG A 108 -21.37 -2.30 15.46
CA ARG A 108 -22.78 -2.44 15.08
C ARG A 108 -23.43 -3.71 15.58
N CYS A 109 -22.70 -4.81 15.64
CA CYS A 109 -23.29 -6.14 15.95
C CYS A 109 -22.41 -7.05 16.81
N GLY A 110 -21.27 -6.57 17.34
CA GLY A 110 -20.34 -7.40 18.11
C GLY A 110 -19.73 -8.52 17.28
N GLY A 111 -19.55 -8.30 15.97
CA GLY A 111 -18.99 -9.27 15.03
C GLY A 111 -19.92 -10.46 14.73
N GLN A 112 -21.17 -10.48 15.21
CA GLN A 112 -22.12 -11.57 15.03
C GLN A 112 -23.25 -11.18 14.07
N PHE A 113 -23.35 -11.86 12.95
CA PHE A 113 -24.40 -11.65 11.95
C PHE A 113 -24.62 -12.92 11.11
N ASP A 114 -25.84 -13.10 10.63
CA ASP A 114 -26.18 -14.16 9.67
C ASP A 114 -25.94 -13.69 8.24
N ASN A 115 -26.29 -12.43 7.95
CA ASN A 115 -26.06 -11.80 6.66
C ASN A 115 -25.38 -10.44 6.86
N ILE A 116 -24.24 -10.24 6.22
CA ILE A 116 -23.47 -8.99 6.31
C ILE A 116 -24.27 -7.76 5.82
N GLU A 117 -25.19 -7.94 4.88
CA GLU A 117 -26.01 -6.85 4.34
C GLU A 117 -27.02 -6.28 5.36
N ASP A 118 -27.32 -7.02 6.45
CA ASP A 118 -28.14 -6.54 7.57
C ASP A 118 -27.36 -5.58 8.49
N VAL A 119 -26.03 -5.65 8.46
CA VAL A 119 -25.11 -4.83 9.28
C VAL A 119 -24.55 -3.66 8.52
N ILE A 120 -24.17 -3.87 7.28
CA ILE A 120 -23.52 -2.88 6.42
C ILE A 120 -23.93 -3.09 4.96
N SER A 121 -24.32 -2.01 4.28
CA SER A 121 -24.73 -2.11 2.88
C SER A 121 -23.53 -2.33 1.94
N ARG A 122 -23.81 -2.90 0.76
CA ARG A 122 -22.79 -3.04 -0.30
C ARG A 122 -22.20 -1.71 -0.76
N GLU A 123 -23.02 -0.66 -0.77
CA GLU A 123 -22.59 0.69 -1.11
C GLU A 123 -21.59 1.22 -0.09
N GLU A 124 -21.89 1.08 1.20
CA GLU A 124 -20.99 1.51 2.28
C GLU A 124 -19.66 0.74 2.28
N LEU A 125 -19.69 -0.58 2.00
CA LEU A 125 -18.48 -1.39 1.81
C LEU A 125 -17.66 -0.91 0.62
N ALA A 126 -18.31 -0.63 -0.50
CA ALA A 126 -17.66 -0.13 -1.71
C ALA A 126 -17.05 1.26 -1.47
N ASP A 127 -17.75 2.14 -0.78
CA ASP A 127 -17.26 3.48 -0.45
C ASP A 127 -16.04 3.43 0.47
N HIS A 128 -16.05 2.52 1.47
CA HIS A 128 -14.90 2.31 2.33
C HIS A 128 -13.67 1.85 1.53
N ALA A 129 -13.83 0.84 0.68
CA ALA A 129 -12.77 0.33 -0.17
C ALA A 129 -12.25 1.38 -1.16
N ASN A 130 -13.13 2.17 -1.77
CA ASN A 130 -12.76 3.20 -2.75
C ASN A 130 -12.01 4.38 -2.11
N ARG A 131 -12.39 4.80 -0.91
CA ARG A 131 -11.64 5.81 -0.14
C ARG A 131 -10.20 5.38 0.10
N TYR A 132 -10.00 4.15 0.54
CA TYR A 132 -8.66 3.62 0.76
C TYR A 132 -7.85 3.55 -0.55
N LYS A 133 -8.44 3.02 -1.64
CA LYS A 133 -7.77 2.96 -2.96
C LYS A 133 -7.33 4.34 -3.46
N ALA A 134 -8.14 5.37 -3.23
CA ALA A 134 -7.81 6.75 -3.59
C ALA A 134 -6.60 7.28 -2.79
N ILE A 135 -6.53 6.99 -1.48
CA ILE A 135 -5.41 7.39 -0.61
C ILE A 135 -4.12 6.66 -0.99
N ALA A 136 -4.22 5.36 -1.24
CA ALA A 136 -3.09 4.51 -1.58
C ALA A 136 -2.61 4.66 -3.04
N GLY A 137 -3.32 5.44 -3.87
CA GLY A 137 -2.97 5.66 -5.28
C GLY A 137 -3.34 4.52 -6.21
N PHE A 138 -4.27 3.65 -5.81
CA PHE A 138 -4.73 2.48 -6.59
C PHE A 138 -6.13 2.65 -7.18
N ALA A 139 -6.64 3.88 -7.29
CA ALA A 139 -7.89 4.15 -7.99
C ALA A 139 -7.72 3.80 -9.50
N VAL A 140 -8.44 2.77 -9.96
CA VAL A 140 -8.26 2.18 -11.29
C VAL A 140 -8.43 3.21 -12.41
N ASP A 141 -9.43 4.06 -12.32
CA ASP A 141 -9.69 5.09 -13.33
C ASP A 141 -8.55 6.12 -13.40
N ALA A 142 -8.00 6.51 -12.25
CA ALA A 142 -6.86 7.42 -12.19
C ALA A 142 -5.59 6.78 -12.76
N LEU A 143 -5.35 5.49 -12.48
CA LEU A 143 -4.22 4.75 -13.01
C LEU A 143 -4.32 4.59 -14.53
N ASN A 144 -5.52 4.26 -15.04
CA ASN A 144 -5.74 4.10 -16.47
C ASN A 144 -5.66 5.41 -17.25
N ALA A 145 -6.00 6.54 -16.63
CA ALA A 145 -5.89 7.86 -17.22
C ALA A 145 -4.47 8.45 -17.15
N ALA A 146 -3.63 7.93 -16.26
CA ALA A 146 -2.27 8.43 -16.08
C ALA A 146 -1.36 8.01 -17.24
N PRO A 147 -0.46 8.90 -17.71
CA PRO A 147 0.56 8.51 -18.67
C PRO A 147 1.51 7.48 -18.08
N ALA A 148 2.15 6.67 -18.94
CA ALA A 148 3.18 5.73 -18.51
C ALA A 148 4.30 6.47 -17.76
N ILE A 149 4.70 5.95 -16.60
CA ILE A 149 5.79 6.52 -15.79
C ILE A 149 7.09 6.54 -16.60
N ILE A 150 7.36 5.45 -17.31
CA ILE A 150 8.50 5.33 -18.22
C ILE A 150 7.92 5.15 -19.63
N PRO A 151 8.28 6.01 -20.61
CA PRO A 151 7.88 5.82 -22.00
C PRO A 151 8.36 4.47 -22.56
N GLU A 152 7.60 3.88 -23.48
CA GLU A 152 7.93 2.56 -24.06
C GLU A 152 9.25 2.55 -24.83
N ASP A 153 9.61 3.68 -25.41
CA ASP A 153 10.84 3.90 -26.21
C ASP A 153 12.04 4.42 -25.38
N ALA A 154 11.83 4.58 -24.07
CA ALA A 154 12.89 5.12 -23.18
C ALA A 154 14.09 4.17 -23.11
N ARG A 155 15.28 4.76 -23.23
CA ARG A 155 16.57 4.07 -23.04
C ARG A 155 17.41 4.91 -22.06
N VAL A 156 18.06 4.24 -21.14
CA VAL A 156 19.04 4.83 -20.20
C VAL A 156 20.42 4.76 -20.82
#